data_69322f5874a462dc0834e31b3aaeb407
#
_entry.id   69322f5874a462dc0834e31b3aaeb407
#
_cell.length_a   1.000
_cell.length_b   1.000
_cell.length_c   1.000
_cell.angle_alpha   90.00
_cell.angle_beta   90.00
_cell.angle_gamma   90.00
#
_symmetry.space_group_name_H-M   'P 1'
#
loop_
_entity.id
_entity.type
_entity.pdbx_description
1 polymer ?
#
loop_
_entity_poly.entity_id
_entity_poly.type
_entity_poly.pdbx_seq_one_letter_code
_entity_poly.pdbx_strand_id
1 'polypeptide(L)'
;YAFVRDTAMQGKTILFVGTKKQAQESIESEAKRCNMYYVNNRWLGGMLTNFVTIRSRINRMEELEAMVEDGRMAVLPKKEQAVLGKELTKLQTNLGGARDMKGLPQALFVIDTKREENAIKEAQRLNIPVVALIDTNSDPDEVEYGIPCNDDAISAVTLMCELMADALSLIHISEPTRRR
;
A
#
# COMPACT_ATOMS: atom_id res chain seq x y z
N TYR A 1 17.54 7.02 -0.15
CA TYR A 1 17.75 6.18 1.05
C TYR A 1 17.61 6.99 2.35
N ALA A 2 18.34 8.13 2.49
CA ALA A 2 18.30 8.94 3.71
C ALA A 2 16.88 9.37 4.11
N PHE A 3 16.09 9.90 3.18
CA PHE A 3 14.71 10.30 3.42
C PHE A 3 13.84 9.16 3.97
N VAL A 4 13.93 7.96 3.37
CA VAL A 4 13.15 6.79 3.80
C VAL A 4 13.55 6.35 5.19
N ARG A 5 14.86 6.28 5.45
CA ARG A 5 15.41 5.97 6.76
C ARG A 5 14.93 6.98 7.83
N ASP A 6 15.02 8.26 7.54
CA ASP A 6 14.64 9.33 8.49
C ASP A 6 13.13 9.33 8.75
N THR A 7 12.32 9.00 7.74
CA THR A 7 10.87 8.80 7.87
C THR A 7 10.57 7.64 8.80
N ALA A 8 11.29 6.54 8.65
CA ALA A 8 11.14 5.37 9.51
C ALA A 8 11.62 5.65 10.96
N MET A 9 12.75 6.37 11.14
CA MET A 9 13.24 6.77 12.46
C MET A 9 12.22 7.61 13.26
N GLN A 10 11.34 8.32 12.57
CA GLN A 10 10.24 9.07 13.16
C GLN A 10 8.98 8.24 13.44
N GLY A 11 9.02 6.92 13.22
CA GLY A 11 7.87 6.04 13.39
C GLY A 11 6.75 6.29 12.37
N LYS A 12 7.06 6.92 11.25
CA LYS A 12 6.11 7.25 10.19
C LYS A 12 5.87 6.07 9.28
N THR A 13 4.68 6.03 8.68
CA THR A 13 4.26 4.94 7.80
C THR A 13 4.40 5.32 6.33
N ILE A 14 4.79 4.35 5.52
CA ILE A 14 4.90 4.47 4.07
C ILE A 14 3.89 3.54 3.41
N LEU A 15 3.20 4.03 2.40
CA LEU A 15 2.30 3.24 1.57
C LEU A 15 3.02 2.83 0.29
N PHE A 16 3.16 1.53 0.08
CA PHE A 16 3.70 0.94 -1.15
C PHE A 16 2.61 0.85 -2.20
N VAL A 17 2.85 1.39 -3.39
CA VAL A 17 1.89 1.42 -4.50
C VAL A 17 2.51 0.87 -5.76
N GLY A 18 1.92 -0.19 -6.30
CA GLY A 18 2.36 -0.77 -7.56
C GLY A 18 1.35 -1.80 -8.07
N THR A 19 0.54 -1.38 -9.05
CA THR A 19 -0.52 -2.22 -9.63
C THR A 19 -0.07 -2.99 -10.87
N LYS A 20 1.18 -2.78 -11.31
CA LYS A 20 1.79 -3.49 -12.43
C LYS A 20 2.04 -4.95 -12.04
N LYS A 21 1.76 -5.91 -12.94
CA LYS A 21 1.93 -7.34 -12.66
C LYS A 21 3.33 -7.70 -12.14
N GLN A 22 4.36 -7.05 -12.69
CA GLN A 22 5.75 -7.25 -12.30
C GLN A 22 6.05 -6.78 -10.86
N ALA A 23 5.22 -5.91 -10.31
CA ALA A 23 5.42 -5.29 -9.00
C ALA A 23 4.53 -5.89 -7.89
N GLN A 24 3.41 -6.51 -8.25
CA GLN A 24 2.36 -6.91 -7.29
C GLN A 24 2.88 -7.79 -6.16
N GLU A 25 3.64 -8.83 -6.49
CA GLU A 25 4.16 -9.78 -5.51
C GLU A 25 5.25 -9.15 -4.63
N SER A 26 6.19 -8.44 -5.25
CA SER A 26 7.29 -7.79 -4.53
C SER A 26 6.78 -6.70 -3.58
N ILE A 27 5.81 -5.89 -4.00
CA ILE A 27 5.16 -4.87 -3.17
C ILE A 27 4.51 -5.52 -1.94
N GLU A 28 3.75 -6.58 -2.14
CA GLU A 28 3.05 -7.26 -1.05
C GLU A 28 4.02 -7.89 -0.05
N SER A 29 4.99 -8.66 -0.55
CA SER A 29 5.95 -9.36 0.31
C SER A 29 6.80 -8.40 1.13
N GLU A 30 7.33 -7.36 0.50
CA GLU A 30 8.23 -6.42 1.14
C GLU A 30 7.52 -5.44 2.08
N ALA A 31 6.32 -4.99 1.72
CA ALA A 31 5.50 -4.18 2.63
C ALA A 31 5.12 -4.97 3.89
N LYS A 32 4.74 -6.24 3.75
CA LYS A 32 4.48 -7.12 4.90
C LYS A 32 5.73 -7.34 5.75
N ARG A 33 6.89 -7.54 5.12
CA ARG A 33 8.17 -7.75 5.81
C ARG A 33 8.56 -6.57 6.71
N CYS A 34 8.32 -5.34 6.26
CA CYS A 34 8.63 -4.13 7.03
C CYS A 34 7.41 -3.56 7.79
N ASN A 35 6.30 -4.29 7.85
CA ASN A 35 5.06 -3.89 8.53
C ASN A 35 4.48 -2.55 8.04
N MET A 36 4.55 -2.35 6.73
CA MET A 36 3.99 -1.18 6.03
C MET A 36 2.74 -1.57 5.24
N TYR A 37 2.01 -0.57 4.76
CA TYR A 37 0.79 -0.75 3.98
C TYR A 37 1.12 -0.85 2.49
N TYR A 38 0.22 -1.49 1.72
CA TYR A 38 0.40 -1.62 0.28
C TYR A 38 -0.91 -1.60 -0.49
N VAL A 39 -0.80 -1.20 -1.77
CA VAL A 39 -1.84 -1.31 -2.79
C VAL A 39 -1.20 -1.91 -4.03
N ASN A 40 -1.52 -3.16 -4.34
CA ASN A 40 -0.89 -3.91 -5.42
C ASN A 40 -1.84 -4.39 -6.51
N ASN A 41 -3.15 -4.12 -6.41
CA ASN A 41 -4.11 -4.54 -7.42
C ASN A 41 -4.67 -3.35 -8.21
N ARG A 42 -5.33 -2.43 -7.54
CA ARG A 42 -5.91 -1.24 -8.16
C ARG A 42 -5.95 -0.08 -7.18
N TRP A 43 -5.48 1.07 -7.62
CA TRP A 43 -5.70 2.32 -6.89
C TRP A 43 -7.18 2.73 -7.00
N LEU A 44 -7.84 2.90 -5.88
CA LEU A 44 -9.19 3.42 -5.84
C LEU A 44 -9.14 4.94 -5.71
N GLY A 45 -9.84 5.66 -6.60
CA GLY A 45 -9.90 7.12 -6.50
C GLY A 45 -10.40 7.56 -5.13
N GLY A 46 -9.69 8.51 -4.51
CA GLY A 46 -9.99 9.01 -3.18
C GLY A 46 -9.33 8.22 -2.04
N MET A 47 -8.40 7.31 -2.33
CA MET A 47 -7.72 6.54 -1.27
C MET A 47 -7.03 7.42 -0.23
N LEU A 48 -6.53 8.58 -0.62
CA LEU A 48 -5.93 9.57 0.26
C LEU A 48 -6.86 10.75 0.47
N THR A 49 -7.38 11.33 -0.59
CA THR A 49 -8.21 12.55 -0.55
C THR A 49 -9.60 12.32 0.05
N ASN A 50 -10.10 11.11 0.04
CA ASN A 50 -11.37 10.72 0.67
C ASN A 50 -11.19 9.49 1.58
N PHE A 51 -10.21 9.58 2.46
CA PHE A 51 -9.82 8.49 3.35
C PHE A 51 -10.97 8.04 4.27
N VAL A 52 -11.86 8.93 4.67
CA VAL A 52 -13.04 8.58 5.50
C VAL A 52 -13.91 7.53 4.80
N THR A 53 -14.18 7.70 3.51
CA THR A 53 -14.94 6.72 2.71
C THR A 53 -14.17 5.41 2.54
N ILE A 54 -12.87 5.47 2.34
CA ILE A 54 -12.02 4.27 2.26
C ILE A 54 -12.05 3.50 3.59
N ARG A 55 -11.94 4.20 4.72
CA ARG A 55 -12.04 3.57 6.06
C ARG A 55 -13.40 2.91 6.28
N SER A 56 -14.48 3.54 5.83
CA SER A 56 -15.82 2.92 5.88
C SER A 56 -15.89 1.61 5.06
N ARG A 57 -15.24 1.56 3.90
CA ARG A 57 -15.15 0.33 3.10
C ARG A 57 -14.29 -0.75 3.74
N ILE A 58 -13.21 -0.36 4.42
CA ILE A 58 -12.40 -1.31 5.21
C ILE A 58 -13.24 -1.87 6.36
N ASN A 59 -13.97 -1.04 7.10
CA ASN A 59 -14.87 -1.51 8.15
C ASN A 59 -15.94 -2.47 7.60
N ARG A 60 -16.47 -2.19 6.41
CA ARG A 60 -17.40 -3.10 5.72
C ARG A 60 -16.75 -4.44 5.37
N MET A 61 -15.51 -4.43 4.94
CA MET A 61 -14.74 -5.66 4.69
C MET A 61 -14.60 -6.49 5.97
N GLU A 62 -14.21 -5.85 7.07
CA GLU A 62 -14.07 -6.50 8.39
C GLU A 62 -15.42 -7.07 8.90
N GLU A 63 -16.52 -6.36 8.69
CA GLU A 63 -17.87 -6.83 9.00
C GLU A 63 -18.23 -8.09 8.22
N LEU A 64 -17.98 -8.09 6.90
CA LEU A 64 -18.25 -9.26 6.05
C LEU A 64 -17.38 -10.46 6.43
N GLU A 65 -16.13 -10.26 6.80
CA GLU A 65 -15.25 -11.31 7.30
C GLU A 65 -15.78 -11.90 8.61
N ALA A 66 -16.19 -11.06 9.55
CA ALA A 66 -16.81 -11.50 10.79
C ALA A 66 -18.10 -12.31 10.55
N MET A 67 -18.90 -11.91 9.54
CA MET A 67 -20.10 -12.67 9.15
C MET A 67 -19.77 -14.05 8.57
N VAL A 68 -18.62 -14.22 7.94
CA VAL A 68 -18.15 -15.54 7.47
C VAL A 68 -17.69 -16.38 8.66
N GLU A 69 -16.90 -15.81 9.56
CA GLU A 69 -16.31 -16.52 10.70
C GLU A 69 -17.36 -16.99 11.71
N ASP A 70 -18.35 -16.18 12.02
CA ASP A 70 -19.40 -16.49 13.00
C ASP A 70 -20.59 -17.27 12.39
N GLY A 71 -20.54 -17.60 11.10
CA GLY A 71 -21.55 -18.40 10.41
C GLY A 71 -22.81 -17.65 10.00
N ARG A 72 -22.95 -16.35 10.29
CA ARG A 72 -24.13 -15.56 9.90
C ARG A 72 -24.33 -15.55 8.38
N MET A 73 -23.25 -15.59 7.61
CA MET A 73 -23.33 -15.64 6.15
C MET A 73 -23.98 -16.95 5.66
N ALA A 74 -23.75 -18.06 6.32
CA ALA A 74 -24.29 -19.37 5.94
C ALA A 74 -25.83 -19.48 6.12
N VAL A 75 -26.42 -18.64 6.96
CA VAL A 75 -27.88 -18.60 7.21
C VAL A 75 -28.64 -17.83 6.11
N LEU A 76 -27.96 -16.99 5.35
CA LEU A 76 -28.55 -16.19 4.29
C LEU A 76 -28.95 -17.05 3.06
N PRO A 77 -29.90 -16.58 2.23
CA PRO A 77 -30.21 -17.21 0.95
C PRO A 77 -28.95 -17.31 0.06
N LYS A 78 -28.80 -18.41 -0.68
CA LYS A 78 -27.62 -18.65 -1.56
C LYS A 78 -27.29 -17.50 -2.50
N LYS A 79 -28.31 -16.79 -3.00
CA LYS A 79 -28.14 -15.63 -3.87
C LYS A 79 -27.44 -14.47 -3.14
N GLU A 80 -27.82 -14.20 -1.91
CA GLU A 80 -27.21 -13.16 -1.07
C GLU A 80 -25.79 -13.55 -0.67
N GLN A 81 -25.55 -14.81 -0.28
CA GLN A 81 -24.21 -15.31 -0.02
C GLN A 81 -23.26 -15.07 -1.20
N ALA A 82 -23.72 -15.33 -2.41
CA ALA A 82 -22.92 -15.11 -3.62
C ALA A 82 -22.61 -13.62 -3.86
N VAL A 83 -23.56 -12.72 -3.61
CA VAL A 83 -23.37 -11.26 -3.76
C VAL A 83 -22.39 -10.75 -2.72
N LEU A 84 -22.61 -11.06 -1.44
CA LEU A 84 -21.73 -10.63 -0.35
C LEU A 84 -20.33 -11.24 -0.45
N GLY A 85 -20.22 -12.49 -0.89
CA GLY A 85 -18.93 -13.14 -1.13
C GLY A 85 -18.12 -12.44 -2.24
N LYS A 86 -18.76 -12.03 -3.32
CA LYS A 86 -18.11 -11.24 -4.37
C LYS A 86 -17.69 -9.85 -3.89
N GLU A 87 -18.54 -9.20 -3.08
CA GLU A 87 -18.22 -7.92 -2.46
C GLU A 87 -16.98 -8.07 -1.57
N LEU A 88 -16.96 -9.05 -0.68
CA LEU A 88 -15.84 -9.32 0.22
C LEU A 88 -14.54 -9.57 -0.56
N THR A 89 -14.55 -10.46 -1.55
CA THR A 89 -13.38 -10.74 -2.38
C THR A 89 -12.84 -9.47 -3.04
N LYS A 90 -13.72 -8.63 -3.57
CA LYS A 90 -13.34 -7.37 -4.21
C LYS A 90 -12.71 -6.38 -3.23
N LEU A 91 -13.25 -6.29 -2.02
CA LEU A 91 -12.72 -5.41 -0.97
C LEU A 91 -11.36 -5.93 -0.49
N GLN A 92 -11.22 -7.21 -0.23
CA GLN A 92 -9.96 -7.84 0.18
C GLN A 92 -8.85 -7.63 -0.86
N THR A 93 -9.17 -7.84 -2.13
CA THR A 93 -8.21 -7.68 -3.23
C THR A 93 -7.72 -6.24 -3.36
N ASN A 94 -8.59 -5.25 -3.19
CA ASN A 94 -8.24 -3.84 -3.40
C ASN A 94 -7.75 -3.12 -2.13
N LEU A 95 -8.23 -3.51 -0.95
CA LEU A 95 -8.00 -2.79 0.31
C LEU A 95 -7.30 -3.64 1.38
N GLY A 96 -7.08 -4.93 1.12
CA GLY A 96 -6.49 -5.83 2.11
C GLY A 96 -5.13 -5.35 2.64
N GLY A 97 -4.29 -4.79 1.78
CA GLY A 97 -3.00 -4.23 2.17
C GLY A 97 -3.05 -2.91 2.94
N ALA A 98 -4.19 -2.24 2.93
CA ALA A 98 -4.42 -0.98 3.65
C ALA A 98 -5.34 -1.16 4.88
N ARG A 99 -5.66 -2.39 5.27
CA ARG A 99 -6.58 -2.72 6.37
C ARG A 99 -6.23 -1.99 7.65
N ASP A 100 -4.99 -2.08 8.09
CA ASP A 100 -4.54 -1.55 9.38
C ASP A 100 -4.20 -0.06 9.34
N MET A 101 -4.40 0.59 8.21
CA MET A 101 -4.12 2.02 8.02
C MET A 101 -5.13 2.86 8.79
N LYS A 102 -4.70 3.42 9.92
CA LYS A 102 -5.55 4.25 10.82
C LYS A 102 -5.65 5.71 10.40
N GLY A 103 -4.74 6.15 9.54
CA GLY A 103 -4.66 7.53 9.05
C GLY A 103 -3.92 7.59 7.74
N LEU A 104 -3.70 8.80 7.22
CA LEU A 104 -2.95 9.01 6.00
C LEU A 104 -1.48 8.58 6.18
N PRO A 105 -0.87 7.94 5.18
CA PRO A 105 0.56 7.65 5.20
C PRO A 105 1.35 8.95 5.11
N GLN A 106 2.57 8.95 5.63
CA GLN A 106 3.44 10.12 5.62
C GLN A 106 4.33 10.18 4.38
N ALA A 107 4.42 9.10 3.62
CA ALA A 107 5.05 9.06 2.31
C ALA A 107 4.46 7.93 1.46
N LEU A 108 4.59 8.04 0.14
CA LEU A 108 4.29 6.98 -0.82
C LEU A 108 5.59 6.45 -1.43
N PHE A 109 5.63 5.14 -1.66
CA PHE A 109 6.59 4.51 -2.56
C PHE A 109 5.85 3.95 -3.77
N VAL A 110 6.12 4.49 -4.95
CA VAL A 110 5.34 4.22 -6.17
C VAL A 110 6.22 3.55 -7.22
N ILE A 111 5.69 2.50 -7.82
CA ILE A 111 6.29 1.82 -8.98
C ILE A 111 5.45 2.14 -10.21
N ASP A 112 6.10 2.66 -11.26
CA ASP A 112 5.46 3.14 -12.50
C ASP A 112 4.57 4.38 -12.26
N THR A 113 5.18 5.56 -12.30
CA THR A 113 4.50 6.84 -12.06
C THR A 113 3.37 7.10 -13.05
N LYS A 114 3.54 6.65 -14.30
CA LYS A 114 2.55 6.86 -15.35
C LYS A 114 1.26 6.07 -15.10
N ARG A 115 1.42 4.85 -14.61
CA ARG A 115 0.29 3.99 -14.26
C ARG A 115 -0.42 4.46 -12.99
N GLU A 116 0.34 4.94 -12.03
CA GLU A 116 -0.15 5.36 -10.71
C GLU A 116 -0.33 6.90 -10.60
N GLU A 117 -0.55 7.58 -11.72
CA GLU A 117 -0.74 9.03 -11.81
C GLU A 117 -1.79 9.56 -10.82
N ASN A 118 -2.89 8.81 -10.63
CA ASN A 118 -3.93 9.19 -9.67
C ASN A 118 -3.43 9.19 -8.22
N ALA A 119 -2.61 8.22 -7.85
CA ALA A 119 -2.01 8.14 -6.52
C ALA A 119 -1.08 9.33 -6.26
N ILE A 120 -0.26 9.66 -7.26
CA ILE A 120 0.68 10.80 -7.20
C ILE A 120 -0.09 12.12 -7.08
N LYS A 121 -1.12 12.34 -7.90
CA LYS A 121 -1.96 13.56 -7.84
C LYS A 121 -2.67 13.72 -6.49
N GLU A 122 -3.15 12.63 -5.90
CA GLU A 122 -3.75 12.67 -4.56
C GLU A 122 -2.72 13.00 -3.48
N ALA A 123 -1.52 12.40 -3.57
CA ALA A 123 -0.42 12.68 -2.64
C ALA A 123 0.03 14.14 -2.71
N GLN A 124 0.20 14.67 -3.92
CA GLN A 124 0.54 16.09 -4.15
C GLN A 124 -0.49 17.05 -3.53
N ARG A 125 -1.80 16.75 -3.69
CA ARG A 125 -2.88 17.57 -3.09
C ARG A 125 -2.82 17.63 -1.57
N LEU A 126 -2.30 16.59 -0.95
CA LEU A 126 -2.20 16.47 0.51
C LEU A 126 -0.78 16.77 1.03
N ASN A 127 0.14 17.21 0.15
CA ASN A 127 1.55 17.43 0.47
C ASN A 127 2.22 16.19 1.10
N ILE A 128 1.87 15.00 0.61
CA ILE A 128 2.50 13.75 1.01
C ILE A 128 3.65 13.48 0.04
N PRO A 129 4.91 13.40 0.49
CA PRO A 129 6.06 13.19 -0.36
C PRO A 129 6.01 11.81 -1.04
N VAL A 130 6.42 11.78 -2.30
CA VAL A 130 6.42 10.58 -3.14
C VAL A 130 7.86 10.19 -3.49
N VAL A 131 8.21 8.95 -3.18
CA VAL A 131 9.41 8.26 -3.69
C VAL A 131 8.96 7.34 -4.81
N ALA A 132 9.48 7.50 -6.01
CA ALA A 132 9.01 6.70 -7.14
C ALA A 132 10.17 6.11 -7.96
N LEU A 133 9.92 4.92 -8.51
CA LEU A 133 10.76 4.39 -9.57
C LEU A 133 10.42 5.09 -10.88
N ILE A 134 11.43 5.65 -11.53
CA ILE A 134 11.30 6.40 -12.77
C ILE A 134 11.98 5.64 -13.89
N ASP A 135 11.22 5.26 -14.89
CA ASP A 135 11.72 4.72 -16.14
C ASP A 135 11.76 5.84 -17.22
N THR A 136 12.28 5.53 -18.37
CA THR A 136 12.48 6.45 -19.51
C THR A 136 11.20 7.13 -20.01
N ASN A 137 10.03 6.58 -19.69
CA ASN A 137 8.71 7.10 -20.07
C ASN A 137 8.05 7.99 -19.01
N SER A 138 8.74 8.26 -17.90
CA SER A 138 8.21 8.97 -16.73
C SER A 138 8.83 10.36 -16.61
N ASP A 139 8.06 11.33 -16.10
CA ASP A 139 8.53 12.67 -15.83
C ASP A 139 9.12 12.73 -14.40
N PRO A 140 10.43 13.02 -14.25
CA PRO A 140 11.04 13.12 -12.93
C PRO A 140 10.53 14.28 -12.09
N ASP A 141 9.95 15.32 -12.72
CA ASP A 141 9.46 16.50 -12.01
C ASP A 141 8.11 16.27 -11.31
N GLU A 142 7.46 15.14 -11.57
CA GLU A 142 6.19 14.77 -10.92
C GLU A 142 6.35 14.25 -9.48
N VAL A 143 7.57 13.95 -9.04
CA VAL A 143 7.83 13.34 -7.73
C VAL A 143 8.99 14.01 -7.01
N GLU A 144 8.94 14.04 -5.67
CA GLU A 144 10.00 14.66 -4.87
C GLU A 144 11.29 13.83 -4.86
N TYR A 145 11.18 12.50 -4.94
CA TYR A 145 12.33 11.59 -4.92
C TYR A 145 12.20 10.55 -6.03
N GLY A 146 12.77 10.84 -7.19
CA GLY A 146 12.83 9.89 -8.31
C GLY A 146 14.05 8.97 -8.21
N ILE A 147 13.83 7.67 -8.38
CA ILE A 147 14.88 6.65 -8.45
C ILE A 147 14.91 6.10 -9.88
N PRO A 148 15.93 6.38 -10.68
CA PRO A 148 16.06 5.82 -12.02
C PRO A 148 16.13 4.29 -11.94
N CYS A 149 15.17 3.61 -12.53
CA CYS A 149 15.09 2.16 -12.51
C CYS A 149 14.18 1.65 -13.63
N ASN A 150 14.52 0.50 -14.19
CA ASN A 150 13.64 -0.19 -15.13
C ASN A 150 12.48 -0.82 -14.35
N ASP A 151 11.29 -0.28 -14.50
CA ASP A 151 10.08 -0.75 -13.81
C ASP A 151 9.37 -1.93 -14.50
N ASP A 152 9.86 -2.37 -15.66
CA ASP A 152 9.39 -3.55 -16.38
C ASP A 152 10.14 -4.83 -15.98
N ALA A 153 11.33 -4.71 -15.44
CA ALA A 153 12.14 -5.85 -15.01
C ALA A 153 11.78 -6.29 -13.59
N ILE A 154 11.20 -7.47 -13.42
CA ILE A 154 10.80 -8.04 -12.12
C ILE A 154 11.96 -7.99 -11.12
N SER A 155 13.17 -8.40 -11.54
CA SER A 155 14.35 -8.40 -10.66
C SER A 155 14.76 -7.01 -10.18
N ALA A 156 14.65 -5.99 -11.03
CA ALA A 156 14.97 -4.62 -10.65
C ALA A 156 13.93 -4.07 -9.68
N VAL A 157 12.64 -4.30 -9.93
CA VAL A 157 11.55 -3.93 -9.05
C VAL A 157 11.67 -4.62 -7.69
N THR A 158 11.94 -5.92 -7.67
CA THR A 158 12.14 -6.68 -6.43
C THR A 158 13.29 -6.12 -5.61
N LEU A 159 14.44 -5.89 -6.23
CA LEU A 159 15.60 -5.30 -5.55
C LEU A 159 15.28 -3.93 -4.92
N MET A 160 14.54 -3.07 -5.64
CA MET A 160 14.18 -1.76 -5.12
C MET A 160 13.18 -1.87 -3.95
N CYS A 161 12.22 -2.78 -4.03
CA CYS A 161 11.30 -3.05 -2.91
C CYS A 161 12.05 -3.59 -1.68
N GLU A 162 13.01 -4.49 -1.87
CA GLU A 162 13.87 -5.02 -0.81
C GLU A 162 14.69 -3.91 -0.15
N LEU A 163 15.35 -3.06 -0.93
CA LEU A 163 16.12 -1.92 -0.43
C LEU A 163 15.26 -0.93 0.37
N MET A 164 14.03 -0.68 -0.08
CA MET A 164 13.08 0.16 0.62
C MET A 164 12.66 -0.47 1.95
N ALA A 165 12.33 -1.75 1.94
CA ALA A 165 11.95 -2.49 3.15
C ALA A 165 13.11 -2.61 4.14
N ASP A 166 14.33 -2.81 3.67
CA ASP A 166 15.54 -2.82 4.51
C ASP A 166 15.77 -1.47 5.19
N ALA A 167 15.63 -0.36 4.43
CA ALA A 167 15.75 0.97 5.00
C ALA A 167 14.71 1.24 6.10
N LEU A 168 13.53 0.62 6.01
CA LEU A 168 12.46 0.72 7.00
C LEU A 168 12.63 -0.26 8.17
N SER A 169 13.24 -1.43 7.94
CA SER A 169 13.41 -2.48 8.94
C SER A 169 14.58 -2.25 9.89
N LEU A 170 15.63 -1.56 9.45
CA LEU A 170 16.85 -1.29 10.24
C LEU A 170 16.57 -0.59 11.58
N ILE A 171 15.38 -0.03 11.78
CA ILE A 171 14.99 0.74 12.96
C ILE A 171 14.33 -0.14 14.01
N HIS A 172 13.65 -1.22 13.63
CA HIS A 172 13.11 -2.18 14.59
C HIS A 172 14.19 -2.98 15.33
N ILE A 173 15.44 -3.00 14.81
CA ILE A 173 16.57 -3.67 15.44
C ILE A 173 17.26 -2.76 16.49
N SER A 174 17.07 -1.45 16.44
CA SER A 174 17.76 -0.48 17.31
C SER A 174 16.97 -0.05 18.54
N GLU A 175 15.74 -0.49 18.75
CA GLU A 175 15.07 -0.33 20.05
C GLU A 175 15.41 -1.49 20.97
N PRO A 176 16.27 -1.27 21.99
CA PRO A 176 16.43 -2.26 23.04
C PRO A 176 15.11 -2.36 23.78
N THR A 177 14.53 -3.56 23.79
CA THR A 177 13.38 -3.93 24.61
C THR A 177 13.60 -3.41 26.03
N ARG A 178 12.98 -2.29 26.40
CA ARG A 178 12.83 -1.91 27.82
C ARG A 178 11.91 -2.96 28.46
N ARG A 179 12.53 -4.01 28.98
CA ARG A 179 11.88 -4.86 29.97
C ARG A 179 11.68 -4.01 31.24
N ARG A 180 10.44 -3.80 31.60
CA ARG A 180 10.06 -3.53 32.97
C ARG A 180 9.69 -4.84 33.66
#